data_e87b0dadd8137fac8596ab49474e0c70
#
_entry.id   e87b0dadd8137fac8596ab49474e0c70
#
_cell.length_a   1.000
_cell.length_b   1.000
_cell.length_c   1.000
_cell.angle_alpha   90.00
_cell.angle_beta   90.00
_cell.angle_gamma   90.00
#
_symmetry.space_group_name_H-M   'P 1'
#
loop_
_entity.id
_entity.type
_entity.pdbx_description
1 polymer ?
#
loop_
_entity_poly.entity_id
_entity_poly.type
_entity_poly.pdbx_seq_one_letter_code
_entity_poly.pdbx_strand_id
1 'polypeptide(L)'
;MKAYTLKFSLLFFLLLASLSVHAQRRGGMISGRIISTEKETVDFATVYLKGTSYGGTTNQEGLYHIKAPAGDYTLVVSAVGYTKVEKKVKLAGDERMKLNITIAPETQQLDEVTIVSTGVSRVKRSAFNAVAVDTKELQNTTKNLSDALTKAPGMKLRESGGVGSDMQLMLDGFSGKHVKVFIDGVPQEGVGSSFSLNNIPVSFADRIEVYKGVVPVGFGTDAIGGVINIVTNKKRRNWFLDASYSYGSFNTHRSYVNFGQTFKNGFSYEINAFQNYSDNDYHVDAPVKDFETGSFNESEKVRVKRFNDTYHNEAIVAKAGIVDKSWADRLMFGFTYSHMYKDIQTGVRQKTVFGEKHRFGHSLMPSMEYSKRNLIIKGLDMVLTANYNRNATTNVDTARYEYNWLGEKHPLNSPGEQSRQYSRADNDNWNGTLTLNYRIARVHMLTFNHVLSAFQRDNTSLLA
;
A
#
# COMPACT_ATOMS: atom_id res chain seq x y z
N MET A 1 41.97 43.42 61.87
CA MET A 1 41.61 42.30 60.95
C MET A 1 40.36 42.54 60.09
N LYS A 2 39.34 43.26 60.51
CA LYS A 2 38.10 43.52 59.74
C LYS A 2 38.27 44.41 58.49
N ALA A 3 39.26 45.25 58.39
CA ALA A 3 39.43 46.16 57.23
C ALA A 3 40.15 45.54 56.05
N TYR A 4 40.91 44.48 56.21
CA TYR A 4 41.62 43.80 55.14
C TYR A 4 40.72 42.77 54.42
N THR A 5 39.79 42.16 55.15
CA THR A 5 38.80 41.23 54.53
C THR A 5 37.83 41.96 53.61
N LEU A 6 37.43 43.20 53.93
CA LEU A 6 36.54 43.99 53.09
C LEU A 6 37.21 44.43 51.78
N LYS A 7 38.49 44.81 51.84
CA LYS A 7 39.26 45.19 50.64
C LYS A 7 39.53 43.99 49.70
N PHE A 8 39.80 42.84 50.29
CA PHE A 8 40.04 41.62 49.49
C PHE A 8 38.76 41.12 48.85
N SER A 9 37.57 41.20 49.48
CA SER A 9 36.27 40.88 48.95
C SER A 9 35.89 41.84 47.81
N LEU A 10 36.20 43.16 47.96
CA LEU A 10 35.91 44.14 46.92
C LEU A 10 36.81 43.96 45.69
N LEU A 11 38.07 43.60 45.88
CA LEU A 11 39.00 43.30 44.78
C LEU A 11 38.62 42.02 44.04
N PHE A 12 38.12 40.99 44.75
CA PHE A 12 37.65 39.75 44.18
C PHE A 12 36.35 39.93 43.40
N PHE A 13 35.43 40.81 43.83
CA PHE A 13 34.21 41.15 43.12
C PHE A 13 34.51 41.99 41.85
N LEU A 14 35.49 42.89 41.89
CA LEU A 14 35.96 43.62 40.72
C LEU A 14 36.65 42.70 39.69
N LEU A 15 37.39 41.68 40.16
CA LEU A 15 38.01 40.69 39.29
C LEU A 15 36.97 39.78 38.62
N LEU A 16 35.89 39.40 39.32
CA LEU A 16 34.77 38.65 38.79
C LEU A 16 33.92 39.49 37.80
N ALA A 17 33.76 40.79 38.03
CA ALA A 17 33.07 41.71 37.12
C ALA A 17 33.85 41.94 35.82
N SER A 18 35.17 41.85 35.84
CA SER A 18 36.03 41.99 34.65
C SER A 18 36.00 40.75 33.72
N LEU A 19 35.56 39.58 34.23
CA LEU A 19 35.40 38.34 33.45
C LEU A 19 34.10 38.29 32.64
N SER A 20 33.18 39.23 32.86
CA SER A 20 31.91 39.32 32.13
C SER A 20 31.99 40.16 30.86
N VAL A 21 33.16 40.32 30.27
CA VAL A 21 33.25 40.86 28.90
C VAL A 21 32.71 39.80 27.98
N HIS A 22 31.40 39.84 27.74
CA HIS A 22 30.79 39.14 26.64
C HIS A 22 31.42 39.68 25.36
N ALA A 23 32.28 38.88 24.74
CA ALA A 23 32.75 39.17 23.41
C ALA A 23 31.49 39.30 22.51
N GLN A 24 31.05 40.55 22.30
CA GLN A 24 30.05 40.83 21.28
C GLN A 24 30.61 40.29 19.96
N ARG A 25 30.13 39.11 19.54
CA ARG A 25 30.50 38.60 18.22
C ARG A 25 30.04 39.62 17.21
N ARG A 26 31.02 40.34 16.62
CA ARG A 26 30.75 41.30 15.57
C ARG A 26 29.96 40.57 14.48
N GLY A 27 28.76 41.09 14.18
CA GLY A 27 27.87 40.50 13.16
C GLY A 27 28.32 40.88 11.76
N GLY A 28 28.17 39.96 10.81
CA GLY A 28 28.29 40.22 9.41
C GLY A 28 26.94 40.30 8.72
N MET A 29 26.92 40.62 7.45
CA MET A 29 25.73 40.68 6.62
C MET A 29 25.93 39.88 5.32
N ILE A 30 24.99 38.96 5.04
CA ILE A 30 24.91 38.26 3.75
C ILE A 30 23.78 38.93 2.95
N SER A 31 24.08 39.35 1.74
CA SER A 31 23.10 39.96 0.83
C SER A 31 23.29 39.43 -0.59
N GLY A 32 22.26 39.47 -1.41
CA GLY A 32 22.36 39.03 -2.79
C GLY A 32 21.00 39.01 -3.49
N ARG A 33 20.99 38.41 -4.65
CA ARG A 33 19.80 38.25 -5.48
C ARG A 33 19.55 36.76 -5.72
N ILE A 34 18.31 36.37 -5.65
CA ILE A 34 17.84 35.05 -6.06
C ILE A 34 17.23 35.17 -7.48
N ILE A 35 17.73 34.36 -8.40
CA ILE A 35 17.25 34.31 -9.77
C ILE A 35 16.93 32.84 -10.14
N SER A 36 16.01 32.66 -11.08
CA SER A 36 15.77 31.35 -11.67
C SER A 36 16.83 30.97 -12.70
N THR A 37 16.89 29.71 -13.11
CA THR A 37 17.71 29.26 -14.25
C THR A 37 17.29 29.93 -15.59
N GLU A 38 16.07 30.47 -15.64
CA GLU A 38 15.52 31.22 -16.77
C GLU A 38 15.84 32.73 -16.73
N LYS A 39 16.69 33.13 -15.73
CA LYS A 39 17.10 34.50 -15.43
C LYS A 39 16.00 35.43 -14.93
N GLU A 40 14.87 34.89 -14.51
CA GLU A 40 13.81 35.64 -13.85
C GLU A 40 14.13 35.89 -12.37
N THR A 41 13.66 37.00 -11.81
CA THR A 41 13.79 37.29 -10.38
C THR A 41 12.82 36.46 -9.60
N VAL A 42 13.24 35.89 -8.45
CA VAL A 42 12.39 35.12 -7.58
C VAL A 42 12.05 35.93 -6.35
N ASP A 43 10.81 36.40 -6.30
CA ASP A 43 10.24 37.12 -5.16
C ASP A 43 9.72 36.18 -4.07
N PHE A 44 9.63 36.69 -2.86
CA PHE A 44 9.14 35.97 -1.67
C PHE A 44 9.83 34.62 -1.39
N ALA A 45 11.02 34.40 -1.94
CA ALA A 45 11.83 33.25 -1.57
C ALA A 45 12.30 33.37 -0.13
N THR A 46 12.13 32.32 0.66
CA THR A 46 12.65 32.25 2.03
C THR A 46 14.14 31.93 2.00
N VAL A 47 14.96 32.78 2.63
CA VAL A 47 16.42 32.62 2.74
C VAL A 47 16.79 32.60 4.20
N TYR A 48 17.41 31.53 4.71
CA TYR A 48 17.74 31.40 6.13
C TYR A 48 19.01 30.58 6.37
N LEU A 49 19.59 30.76 7.56
CA LEU A 49 20.74 29.97 8.01
C LEU A 49 20.25 28.75 8.80
N LYS A 50 20.54 27.54 8.32
CA LYS A 50 20.06 26.27 8.84
C LYS A 50 20.40 26.10 10.32
N GLY A 51 19.40 25.74 11.12
CA GLY A 51 19.56 25.55 12.58
C GLY A 51 19.64 26.84 13.40
N THR A 52 19.32 27.99 12.80
CA THR A 52 19.31 29.31 13.48
C THR A 52 17.99 30.04 13.23
N SER A 53 17.80 31.16 13.94
CA SER A 53 16.68 32.08 13.70
C SER A 53 17.00 33.19 12.68
N TYR A 54 18.19 33.17 12.08
CA TYR A 54 18.61 34.20 11.12
C TYR A 54 18.10 33.87 9.73
N GLY A 55 17.24 34.73 9.19
CA GLY A 55 16.66 34.57 7.85
C GLY A 55 15.81 35.76 7.44
N GLY A 56 15.27 35.71 6.24
CA GLY A 56 14.37 36.69 5.66
C GLY A 56 13.78 36.17 4.36
N THR A 57 13.01 37.02 3.69
CA THR A 57 12.43 36.77 2.37
C THR A 57 13.00 37.71 1.33
N THR A 58 13.01 37.30 0.06
CA THR A 58 13.36 38.20 -1.05
C THR A 58 12.23 39.21 -1.30
N ASN A 59 12.61 40.41 -1.73
CA ASN A 59 11.65 41.41 -2.22
C ASN A 59 11.27 41.16 -3.70
N GLN A 60 10.48 42.05 -4.32
CA GLN A 60 10.00 41.91 -5.69
C GLN A 60 11.14 41.88 -6.74
N GLU A 61 12.31 42.48 -6.43
CA GLU A 61 13.49 42.40 -7.27
C GLU A 61 14.37 41.17 -7.00
N GLY A 62 13.88 40.23 -6.15
CA GLY A 62 14.61 39.04 -5.76
C GLY A 62 15.78 39.28 -4.79
N LEU A 63 15.88 40.46 -4.17
CA LEU A 63 16.97 40.83 -3.28
C LEU A 63 16.67 40.36 -1.85
N TYR A 64 17.73 39.86 -1.18
CA TYR A 64 17.66 39.46 0.23
C TYR A 64 18.84 40.02 1.03
N HIS A 65 18.67 40.12 2.36
CA HIS A 65 19.74 40.42 3.30
C HIS A 65 19.50 39.71 4.62
N ILE A 66 20.55 39.15 5.21
CA ILE A 66 20.54 38.44 6.49
C ILE A 66 21.68 38.98 7.33
N LYS A 67 21.39 39.43 8.55
CA LYS A 67 22.41 39.79 9.57
C LYS A 67 22.57 38.59 10.51
N ALA A 68 23.81 38.14 10.72
CA ALA A 68 24.12 37.04 11.61
C ALA A 68 25.50 37.26 12.26
N PRO A 69 25.80 36.69 13.45
CA PRO A 69 27.13 36.67 14.03
C PRO A 69 28.14 35.98 13.09
N ALA A 70 29.45 36.27 13.27
CA ALA A 70 30.48 35.54 12.56
C ALA A 70 30.43 34.03 12.88
N GLY A 71 30.54 33.20 11.85
CA GLY A 71 30.45 31.75 11.97
C GLY A 71 30.37 31.01 10.64
N ASP A 72 30.39 29.68 10.73
CA ASP A 72 30.19 28.80 9.58
C ASP A 72 28.73 28.36 9.54
N TYR A 73 28.05 28.58 8.40
CA TYR A 73 26.62 28.37 8.23
C TYR A 73 26.32 27.59 6.96
N THR A 74 25.14 27.00 6.91
CA THR A 74 24.53 26.53 5.66
C THR A 74 23.36 27.44 5.32
N LEU A 75 23.53 28.27 4.29
CA LEU A 75 22.46 29.10 3.75
C LEU A 75 21.50 28.24 2.95
N VAL A 76 20.23 28.38 3.23
CA VAL A 76 19.13 27.65 2.59
C VAL A 76 18.23 28.64 1.89
N VAL A 77 17.94 28.35 0.61
CA VAL A 77 16.98 29.10 -0.20
C VAL A 77 15.83 28.17 -0.60
N SER A 78 14.60 28.60 -0.34
CA SER A 78 13.38 27.87 -0.66
C SER A 78 12.33 28.84 -1.18
N ALA A 79 11.72 28.53 -2.32
CA ALA A 79 10.57 29.25 -2.86
C ALA A 79 9.54 28.26 -3.42
N VAL A 80 8.27 28.67 -3.44
CA VAL A 80 7.19 27.84 -4.00
C VAL A 80 7.43 27.67 -5.51
N GLY A 81 7.39 26.42 -5.99
CA GLY A 81 7.67 26.12 -7.41
C GLY A 81 9.15 26.06 -7.80
N TYR A 82 10.06 26.09 -6.82
CA TYR A 82 11.51 26.02 -7.07
C TYR A 82 12.19 24.94 -6.22
N THR A 83 13.22 24.33 -6.79
CA THR A 83 14.05 23.35 -6.07
C THR A 83 14.86 24.06 -4.98
N LYS A 84 14.77 23.55 -3.74
CA LYS A 84 15.52 24.05 -2.59
C LYS A 84 17.02 23.94 -2.82
N VAL A 85 17.77 25.02 -2.53
CA VAL A 85 19.23 25.06 -2.63
C VAL A 85 19.85 25.27 -1.26
N GLU A 86 20.90 24.48 -0.93
CA GLU A 86 21.70 24.61 0.30
C GLU A 86 23.15 24.95 -0.10
N LYS A 87 23.72 26.00 0.51
CA LYS A 87 25.10 26.44 0.23
C LYS A 87 25.85 26.73 1.53
N LYS A 88 27.02 26.13 1.70
CA LYS A 88 27.89 26.43 2.84
C LYS A 88 28.49 27.81 2.69
N VAL A 89 28.46 28.63 3.73
CA VAL A 89 28.98 30.00 3.78
C VAL A 89 29.72 30.21 5.08
N LYS A 90 30.82 30.94 5.02
CA LYS A 90 31.59 31.34 6.19
C LYS A 90 31.55 32.86 6.30
N LEU A 91 30.91 33.37 7.34
CA LEU A 91 30.72 34.80 7.58
C LEU A 91 31.73 35.30 8.61
N ALA A 92 32.56 36.25 8.23
CA ALA A 92 33.46 36.92 9.13
C ALA A 92 32.78 38.10 9.84
N GLY A 93 33.35 38.55 10.95
CA GLY A 93 32.86 39.75 11.68
C GLY A 93 33.00 40.99 10.79
N ASP A 94 32.00 41.86 10.80
CA ASP A 94 31.88 43.09 9.98
C ASP A 94 31.92 42.89 8.48
N GLU A 95 31.86 41.63 7.99
CA GLU A 95 31.85 41.30 6.55
C GLU A 95 30.50 41.59 5.94
N ARG A 96 30.51 42.18 4.72
CA ARG A 96 29.36 42.32 3.86
C ARG A 96 29.53 41.38 2.66
N MET A 97 29.11 40.13 2.86
CA MET A 97 29.16 39.08 1.82
C MET A 97 28.06 39.28 0.80
N LYS A 98 28.43 39.38 -0.49
CA LYS A 98 27.47 39.39 -1.59
C LYS A 98 27.39 38.01 -2.21
N LEU A 99 26.22 37.38 -2.17
CA LEU A 99 26.02 36.01 -2.63
C LEU A 99 24.74 35.89 -3.44
N ASN A 100 24.87 35.83 -4.76
CA ASN A 100 23.76 35.56 -5.67
C ASN A 100 23.57 34.06 -5.80
N ILE A 101 22.31 33.60 -5.79
CA ILE A 101 21.97 32.20 -5.89
C ILE A 101 20.95 31.98 -7.02
N THR A 102 21.23 30.99 -7.87
CA THR A 102 20.31 30.55 -8.90
C THR A 102 19.58 29.32 -8.42
N ILE A 103 18.26 29.36 -8.48
CA ILE A 103 17.39 28.22 -8.18
C ILE A 103 16.69 27.75 -9.44
N ALA A 104 16.56 26.46 -9.61
CA ALA A 104 15.83 25.88 -10.73
C ALA A 104 14.33 25.86 -10.41
N PRO A 105 13.45 26.22 -11.35
CA PRO A 105 12.04 25.91 -11.20
C PRO A 105 11.90 24.44 -10.83
N GLU A 106 11.11 24.16 -9.82
CA GLU A 106 10.66 22.80 -9.57
C GLU A 106 9.72 22.47 -10.73
N THR A 107 10.31 22.06 -11.86
CA THR A 107 9.51 21.42 -12.90
C THR A 107 8.79 20.30 -12.18
N GLN A 108 7.49 20.45 -11.96
CA GLN A 108 6.60 19.32 -11.77
C GLN A 108 6.81 18.48 -13.04
N GLN A 109 7.85 17.64 -13.00
CA GLN A 109 7.85 16.49 -13.86
C GLN A 109 6.56 15.80 -13.45
N LEU A 110 5.61 15.74 -14.36
CA LEU A 110 4.60 14.70 -14.37
C LEU A 110 5.41 13.40 -14.47
N ASP A 111 6.05 13.07 -13.36
CA ASP A 111 6.64 11.76 -13.20
C ASP A 111 5.45 10.83 -13.36
N GLU A 112 5.33 10.26 -14.54
CA GLU A 112 4.49 9.12 -14.75
C GLU A 112 4.68 8.23 -13.53
N VAL A 113 3.57 7.86 -12.92
CA VAL A 113 3.55 6.94 -11.79
C VAL A 113 4.13 5.64 -12.34
N THR A 114 5.45 5.56 -12.36
CA THR A 114 6.12 4.29 -12.59
C THR A 114 5.56 3.40 -11.51
N ILE A 115 4.94 2.28 -11.89
CA ILE A 115 4.31 1.28 -11.01
C ILE A 115 5.26 0.87 -9.86
N VAL A 116 6.52 1.22 -9.94
CA VAL A 116 7.57 0.94 -8.99
C VAL A 116 7.80 2.14 -8.07
N SER A 117 7.19 2.04 -6.88
CA SER A 117 7.67 2.66 -5.64
C SER A 117 7.88 4.16 -5.61
N THR A 118 6.85 4.84 -5.18
CA THR A 118 7.08 6.17 -4.64
C THR A 118 6.08 6.41 -3.53
N GLY A 119 6.55 6.88 -2.39
CA GLY A 119 5.76 6.96 -1.17
C GLY A 119 4.43 7.71 -1.31
N VAL A 120 3.59 7.60 -0.31
CA VAL A 120 2.24 8.19 -0.22
C VAL A 120 2.18 9.65 -0.72
N SER A 121 3.20 10.45 -0.43
CA SER A 121 3.26 11.86 -0.83
C SER A 121 3.40 12.10 -2.33
N ARG A 122 3.95 11.14 -3.09
CA ARG A 122 4.07 11.25 -4.55
C ARG A 122 2.77 10.88 -5.23
N VAL A 123 2.06 9.85 -4.75
CA VAL A 123 0.73 9.49 -5.26
C VAL A 123 -0.24 10.66 -5.06
N LYS A 124 -0.22 11.29 -3.88
CA LYS A 124 -1.06 12.47 -3.58
C LYS A 124 -0.76 13.69 -4.47
N ARG A 125 0.45 13.79 -5.02
CA ARG A 125 0.86 14.88 -5.95
C ARG A 125 0.78 14.49 -7.42
N SER A 126 0.32 13.28 -7.74
CA SER A 126 0.16 12.85 -9.12
C SER A 126 -0.94 13.64 -9.83
N ALA A 127 -0.86 13.74 -11.16
CA ALA A 127 -1.91 14.35 -11.99
C ALA A 127 -3.18 13.50 -12.07
N PHE A 128 -3.14 12.28 -11.53
CA PHE A 128 -4.29 11.37 -11.49
C PHE A 128 -5.14 11.62 -10.24
N ASN A 129 -6.44 11.35 -10.33
CA ASN A 129 -7.32 11.29 -9.18
C ASN A 129 -6.99 10.05 -8.35
N ALA A 130 -5.96 10.16 -7.52
CA ALA A 130 -5.40 9.04 -6.77
C ALA A 130 -5.37 9.31 -5.28
N VAL A 131 -5.68 8.27 -4.51
CA VAL A 131 -5.61 8.27 -3.03
C VAL A 131 -4.60 7.22 -2.61
N ALA A 132 -3.68 7.58 -1.74
CA ALA A 132 -2.79 6.62 -1.08
C ALA A 132 -3.19 6.44 0.37
N VAL A 133 -3.53 5.21 0.75
CA VAL A 133 -3.77 4.81 2.13
C VAL A 133 -2.46 4.28 2.69
N ASP A 134 -1.93 4.96 3.71
CA ASP A 134 -0.77 4.47 4.48
C ASP A 134 -1.24 3.35 5.42
N THR A 135 -0.63 2.19 5.31
CA THR A 135 -1.01 1.03 6.15
C THR A 135 -0.26 0.98 7.47
N LYS A 136 0.74 1.85 7.68
CA LYS A 136 1.62 1.81 8.87
C LYS A 136 0.87 1.95 10.18
N GLU A 137 -0.15 2.81 10.22
CA GLU A 137 -0.99 2.98 11.42
C GLU A 137 -1.84 1.74 11.75
N LEU A 138 -2.05 0.87 10.76
CA LEU A 138 -2.82 -0.36 10.91
C LEU A 138 -1.94 -1.60 11.09
N GLN A 139 -0.63 -1.47 10.93
CA GLN A 139 0.32 -2.56 11.16
C GLN A 139 0.24 -3.02 12.62
N ASN A 140 0.50 -4.31 12.87
CA ASN A 140 0.36 -4.95 14.18
C ASN A 140 -1.07 -4.92 14.75
N THR A 141 -2.08 -4.80 13.89
CA THR A 141 -3.49 -4.99 14.23
C THR A 141 -4.05 -6.24 13.55
N THR A 142 -5.25 -6.66 13.94
CA THR A 142 -5.96 -7.78 13.31
C THR A 142 -6.67 -7.39 12.00
N LYS A 143 -6.37 -6.22 11.45
CA LYS A 143 -7.00 -5.68 10.24
C LYS A 143 -6.45 -6.32 8.97
N ASN A 144 -7.32 -6.42 7.96
CA ASN A 144 -7.00 -6.90 6.61
C ASN A 144 -6.84 -5.73 5.63
N LEU A 145 -6.40 -6.03 4.41
CA LEU A 145 -6.32 -5.02 3.35
C LEU A 145 -7.70 -4.43 3.01
N SER A 146 -8.76 -5.23 3.10
CA SER A 146 -10.14 -4.75 2.94
C SER A 146 -10.50 -3.66 3.95
N ASP A 147 -10.14 -3.81 5.22
CA ASP A 147 -10.36 -2.79 6.25
C ASP A 147 -9.59 -1.48 5.94
N ALA A 148 -8.35 -1.60 5.46
CA ALA A 148 -7.56 -0.43 5.08
C ALA A 148 -8.17 0.32 3.89
N LEU A 149 -8.73 -0.41 2.93
CA LEU A 149 -9.40 0.16 1.75
C LEU A 149 -10.61 1.02 2.10
N THR A 150 -11.34 0.72 3.18
CA THR A 150 -12.49 1.54 3.62
C THR A 150 -12.10 2.97 3.99
N LYS A 151 -10.81 3.23 4.27
CA LYS A 151 -10.29 4.58 4.52
C LYS A 151 -10.16 5.43 3.25
N ALA A 152 -10.20 4.82 2.06
CA ALA A 152 -10.15 5.55 0.80
C ALA A 152 -11.52 6.14 0.46
N PRO A 153 -11.65 7.45 0.21
CA PRO A 153 -12.91 8.06 -0.19
C PRO A 153 -13.50 7.38 -1.43
N GLY A 154 -14.82 7.17 -1.46
CA GLY A 154 -15.52 6.48 -2.56
C GLY A 154 -15.42 4.96 -2.55
N MET A 155 -14.60 4.38 -1.66
CA MET A 155 -14.54 2.94 -1.47
C MET A 155 -15.66 2.47 -0.56
N LYS A 156 -16.37 1.42 -0.99
CA LYS A 156 -17.36 0.71 -0.18
C LYS A 156 -17.09 -0.78 -0.24
N LEU A 157 -17.14 -1.40 0.93
CA LEU A 157 -17.01 -2.83 1.10
C LEU A 157 -18.30 -3.39 1.69
N ARG A 158 -18.76 -4.48 1.13
CA ARG A 158 -19.86 -5.28 1.69
C ARG A 158 -19.37 -6.69 1.87
N GLU A 159 -19.40 -7.17 3.09
CA GLU A 159 -19.13 -8.54 3.46
C GLU A 159 -20.43 -9.23 3.88
N SER A 160 -20.59 -10.50 3.55
CA SER A 160 -21.84 -11.24 3.79
C SER A 160 -21.89 -11.95 5.14
N GLY A 161 -20.80 -11.94 5.92
CA GLY A 161 -20.75 -12.68 7.20
C GLY A 161 -19.42 -12.58 7.92
N GLY A 162 -19.01 -13.67 8.55
CA GLY A 162 -17.77 -13.79 9.32
C GLY A 162 -16.50 -13.89 8.46
N VAL A 163 -15.43 -14.40 9.07
CA VAL A 163 -14.14 -14.59 8.41
C VAL A 163 -14.30 -15.43 7.15
N GLY A 164 -13.72 -15.01 6.03
CA GLY A 164 -13.83 -15.72 4.75
C GLY A 164 -15.17 -15.58 4.04
N SER A 165 -16.05 -14.67 4.49
CA SER A 165 -17.29 -14.38 3.79
C SER A 165 -17.04 -13.73 2.44
N ASP A 166 -18.01 -13.85 1.54
CA ASP A 166 -17.93 -13.23 0.22
C ASP A 166 -17.92 -11.70 0.36
N MET A 167 -16.96 -11.09 -0.29
CA MET A 167 -16.71 -9.65 -0.27
C MET A 167 -17.05 -9.02 -1.62
N GLN A 168 -17.82 -7.94 -1.59
CA GLN A 168 -18.03 -7.07 -2.73
C GLN A 168 -17.31 -5.75 -2.52
N LEU A 169 -16.40 -5.45 -3.42
CA LEU A 169 -15.67 -4.19 -3.47
C LEU A 169 -16.33 -3.26 -4.46
N MET A 170 -16.58 -2.02 -4.05
CA MET A 170 -17.13 -0.96 -4.91
C MET A 170 -16.26 0.29 -4.80
N LEU A 171 -15.92 0.87 -5.95
CA LEU A 171 -15.18 2.13 -6.06
C LEU A 171 -16.03 3.11 -6.86
N ASP A 172 -16.49 4.20 -6.23
CA ASP A 172 -17.36 5.23 -6.81
C ASP A 172 -18.57 4.64 -7.59
N GLY A 173 -19.15 3.54 -7.06
CA GLY A 173 -20.29 2.84 -7.64
C GLY A 173 -19.93 1.70 -8.62
N PHE A 174 -18.70 1.59 -9.07
CA PHE A 174 -18.24 0.48 -9.92
C PHE A 174 -17.83 -0.72 -9.08
N SER A 175 -18.10 -1.93 -9.59
CA SER A 175 -17.75 -3.19 -8.89
C SER A 175 -17.36 -4.30 -9.88
N GLY A 176 -16.91 -5.43 -9.33
CA GLY A 176 -16.51 -6.60 -10.11
C GLY A 176 -15.34 -6.31 -11.05
N LYS A 177 -15.44 -6.72 -12.31
CA LYS A 177 -14.36 -6.58 -13.30
C LYS A 177 -14.01 -5.14 -13.69
N HIS A 178 -14.82 -4.15 -13.30
CA HIS A 178 -14.57 -2.73 -13.57
C HIS A 178 -13.56 -2.10 -12.60
N VAL A 179 -13.28 -2.75 -11.49
CA VAL A 179 -12.26 -2.33 -10.52
C VAL A 179 -11.16 -3.40 -10.50
N LYS A 180 -9.97 -3.03 -10.97
CA LYS A 180 -8.86 -3.98 -11.09
C LYS A 180 -7.97 -3.89 -9.84
N VAL A 181 -7.48 -5.04 -9.39
CA VAL A 181 -6.56 -5.14 -8.26
C VAL A 181 -5.19 -5.58 -8.74
N PHE A 182 -4.16 -4.91 -8.25
CA PHE A 182 -2.76 -5.20 -8.54
C PHE A 182 -1.98 -5.35 -7.23
N ILE A 183 -0.95 -6.17 -7.25
CA ILE A 183 0.08 -6.23 -6.21
C ILE A 183 1.41 -5.91 -6.88
N ASP A 184 2.03 -4.80 -6.47
CA ASP A 184 3.29 -4.30 -7.07
C ASP A 184 3.21 -4.11 -8.59
N GLY A 185 2.02 -3.79 -9.12
CA GLY A 185 1.79 -3.64 -10.56
C GLY A 185 1.51 -4.95 -11.30
N VAL A 186 1.49 -6.10 -10.61
CA VAL A 186 1.11 -7.40 -11.18
C VAL A 186 -0.41 -7.58 -11.02
N PRO A 187 -1.17 -7.78 -12.12
CA PRO A 187 -2.62 -7.98 -12.04
C PRO A 187 -2.98 -9.21 -11.21
N GLN A 188 -4.01 -9.09 -10.38
CA GLN A 188 -4.53 -10.17 -9.52
C GLN A 188 -5.83 -10.77 -10.08
N GLU A 189 -5.99 -10.75 -11.39
CA GLU A 189 -7.17 -11.32 -12.03
C GLU A 189 -7.17 -12.85 -11.95
N GLY A 190 -8.34 -13.40 -11.68
CA GLY A 190 -8.54 -14.85 -11.64
C GLY A 190 -7.98 -15.56 -10.41
N VAL A 191 -7.47 -14.85 -9.40
CA VAL A 191 -6.87 -15.48 -8.20
C VAL A 191 -7.92 -16.19 -7.32
N GLY A 192 -9.21 -15.97 -7.57
CA GLY A 192 -10.29 -16.62 -6.86
C GLY A 192 -10.43 -16.15 -5.41
N SER A 193 -11.36 -16.81 -4.69
CA SER A 193 -11.66 -16.47 -3.28
C SER A 193 -10.55 -16.87 -2.30
N SER A 194 -9.62 -17.76 -2.68
CA SER A 194 -8.53 -18.18 -1.84
C SER A 194 -7.49 -17.10 -1.55
N PHE A 195 -7.42 -16.05 -2.39
CA PHE A 195 -6.51 -14.91 -2.22
C PHE A 195 -7.28 -13.58 -2.27
N SER A 196 -8.38 -13.50 -1.52
CA SER A 196 -9.21 -12.29 -1.44
C SER A 196 -8.62 -11.25 -0.48
N LEU A 197 -8.89 -9.96 -0.73
CA LEU A 197 -8.35 -8.84 0.08
C LEU A 197 -8.77 -8.87 1.54
N ASN A 198 -9.88 -9.49 1.87
CA ASN A 198 -10.32 -9.69 3.27
C ASN A 198 -9.61 -10.85 3.97
N ASN A 199 -8.76 -11.60 3.26
CA ASN A 199 -7.91 -12.65 3.83
C ASN A 199 -6.47 -12.18 4.05
N ILE A 200 -6.03 -11.16 3.30
CA ILE A 200 -4.65 -10.68 3.30
C ILE A 200 -4.46 -9.70 4.46
N PRO A 201 -3.55 -9.97 5.43
CA PRO A 201 -3.28 -9.06 6.52
C PRO A 201 -2.81 -7.69 6.04
N VAL A 202 -3.17 -6.63 6.74
CA VAL A 202 -2.76 -5.26 6.38
C VAL A 202 -1.25 -5.07 6.39
N SER A 203 -0.53 -5.82 7.22
CA SER A 203 0.95 -5.81 7.31
C SER A 203 1.65 -6.31 6.04
N PHE A 204 0.93 -6.97 5.13
CA PHE A 204 1.42 -7.35 3.81
C PHE A 204 1.78 -6.13 2.93
N ALA A 205 1.10 -5.00 3.12
CA ALA A 205 1.27 -3.80 2.31
C ALA A 205 1.99 -2.67 3.08
N ASP A 206 2.86 -1.93 2.39
CA ASP A 206 3.39 -0.63 2.86
C ASP A 206 2.35 0.47 2.67
N ARG A 207 1.61 0.41 1.57
CA ARG A 207 0.51 1.32 1.25
C ARG A 207 -0.43 0.71 0.21
N ILE A 208 -1.62 1.28 0.10
CA ILE A 208 -2.57 0.96 -0.96
C ILE A 208 -2.79 2.22 -1.79
N GLU A 209 -2.63 2.12 -3.09
CA GLU A 209 -2.87 3.20 -4.04
C GLU A 209 -4.20 2.94 -4.75
N VAL A 210 -5.11 3.90 -4.69
CA VAL A 210 -6.43 3.82 -5.33
C VAL A 210 -6.51 4.90 -6.40
N TYR A 211 -6.55 4.50 -7.66
CA TYR A 211 -6.70 5.37 -8.82
C TYR A 211 -8.15 5.32 -9.28
N LYS A 212 -8.79 6.49 -9.43
CA LYS A 212 -10.21 6.63 -9.73
C LYS A 212 -10.43 7.17 -11.14
N GLY A 213 -11.28 6.51 -11.91
CA GLY A 213 -11.57 6.90 -13.28
C GLY A 213 -10.34 6.76 -14.19
N VAL A 214 -9.64 7.86 -14.46
CA VAL A 214 -8.43 7.83 -15.29
C VAL A 214 -7.27 7.21 -14.51
N VAL A 215 -6.72 6.13 -15.01
CA VAL A 215 -5.62 5.37 -14.39
C VAL A 215 -4.32 5.55 -15.18
N PRO A 216 -3.14 5.41 -14.53
CA PRO A 216 -1.88 5.39 -15.24
C PRO A 216 -1.84 4.31 -16.32
N VAL A 217 -1.27 4.65 -17.47
CA VAL A 217 -1.25 3.79 -18.66
C VAL A 217 -0.70 2.38 -18.37
N GLY A 218 0.27 2.26 -17.46
CA GLY A 218 0.88 0.99 -17.08
C GLY A 218 -0.05 -0.03 -16.39
N PHE A 219 -1.26 0.35 -15.96
CA PHE A 219 -2.24 -0.58 -15.38
C PHE A 219 -3.21 -1.18 -16.41
N GLY A 220 -3.11 -0.79 -17.66
CA GLY A 220 -4.04 -1.26 -18.71
C GLY A 220 -5.30 -0.40 -18.84
N THR A 221 -6.22 -0.82 -19.70
CA THR A 221 -7.25 0.06 -20.24
C THR A 221 -8.67 -0.29 -19.86
N ASP A 222 -8.96 -1.47 -19.31
CA ASP A 222 -10.31 -1.95 -19.04
C ASP A 222 -10.81 -1.70 -17.61
N ALA A 223 -10.05 -0.97 -16.80
CA ALA A 223 -10.41 -0.60 -15.43
C ALA A 223 -11.26 0.68 -15.40
N ILE A 224 -12.49 0.63 -15.92
CA ILE A 224 -13.38 1.79 -16.06
C ILE A 224 -13.68 2.46 -14.72
N GLY A 225 -13.85 1.69 -13.65
CA GLY A 225 -14.10 2.18 -12.31
C GLY A 225 -12.83 2.65 -11.59
N GLY A 226 -11.69 2.08 -11.94
CA GLY A 226 -10.42 2.42 -11.35
C GLY A 226 -9.54 1.22 -10.99
N VAL A 227 -8.40 1.52 -10.39
CA VAL A 227 -7.36 0.55 -10.03
C VAL A 227 -7.02 0.66 -8.56
N ILE A 228 -6.86 -0.49 -7.92
CA ILE A 228 -6.31 -0.63 -6.58
C ILE A 228 -4.95 -1.33 -6.71
N ASN A 229 -3.88 -0.63 -6.37
CA ASN A 229 -2.53 -1.19 -6.37
C ASN A 229 -2.02 -1.33 -4.94
N ILE A 230 -1.81 -2.56 -4.52
CA ILE A 230 -1.23 -2.90 -3.22
C ILE A 230 0.28 -2.89 -3.38
N VAL A 231 0.95 -1.99 -2.69
CA VAL A 231 2.40 -1.88 -2.74
C VAL A 231 2.98 -2.56 -1.52
N THR A 232 3.75 -3.62 -1.73
CA THR A 232 4.44 -4.33 -0.67
C THR A 232 5.66 -3.53 -0.18
N ASN A 233 6.22 -3.88 0.97
CA ASN A 233 7.34 -3.14 1.54
C ASN A 233 8.59 -3.30 0.65
N LYS A 234 8.89 -2.25 -0.15
CA LYS A 234 10.07 -2.19 -1.03
C LYS A 234 11.29 -1.54 -0.37
N LYS A 235 11.26 -1.26 0.93
CA LYS A 235 12.43 -0.72 1.61
C LYS A 235 13.52 -1.78 1.65
N ARG A 236 14.58 -1.54 0.90
CA ARG A 236 15.78 -2.38 0.88
C ARG A 236 16.45 -2.32 2.25
N ARG A 237 16.33 -3.39 2.98
CA ARG A 237 17.06 -3.63 4.23
C ARG A 237 17.96 -4.84 4.03
N ASN A 238 19.06 -4.88 4.76
CA ASN A 238 19.92 -6.08 4.74
C ASN A 238 19.11 -7.33 5.03
N TRP A 239 18.19 -7.25 6.00
CA TRP A 239 17.18 -8.26 6.28
C TRP A 239 16.04 -7.64 7.10
N PHE A 240 14.87 -8.27 7.06
CA PHE A 240 13.74 -7.93 7.93
C PHE A 240 12.92 -9.17 8.22
N LEU A 241 12.27 -9.18 9.38
CA LEU A 241 11.30 -10.19 9.80
C LEU A 241 10.18 -9.49 10.54
N ASP A 242 8.95 -9.66 10.03
CA ASP A 242 7.72 -9.27 10.71
C ASP A 242 6.88 -10.52 10.90
N ALA A 243 6.45 -10.78 12.14
CA ALA A 243 5.60 -11.91 12.44
C ALA A 243 4.49 -11.48 13.41
N SER A 244 3.30 -11.99 13.20
CA SER A 244 2.18 -11.77 14.09
C SER A 244 1.29 -13.01 14.22
N TYR A 245 0.70 -13.15 15.38
CA TYR A 245 -0.35 -14.13 15.65
C TYR A 245 -1.45 -13.45 16.45
N SER A 246 -2.70 -13.72 16.12
CA SER A 246 -3.85 -13.26 16.87
C SER A 246 -4.86 -14.38 17.08
N TYR A 247 -5.50 -14.35 18.25
CA TYR A 247 -6.59 -15.22 18.62
C TYR A 247 -7.80 -14.38 19.02
N GLY A 248 -8.98 -14.74 18.58
CA GLY A 248 -10.21 -13.99 18.81
C GLY A 248 -11.44 -14.87 19.00
N SER A 249 -12.61 -14.22 19.12
CA SER A 249 -13.90 -14.90 19.25
C SER A 249 -14.14 -15.88 18.10
N PHE A 250 -14.95 -16.89 18.36
CA PHE A 250 -15.32 -17.94 17.40
C PHE A 250 -14.12 -18.76 16.93
N ASN A 251 -13.18 -19.02 17.86
CA ASN A 251 -11.96 -19.77 17.61
C ASN A 251 -11.18 -19.19 16.40
N THR A 252 -11.13 -17.86 16.30
CA THR A 252 -10.48 -17.19 15.18
C THR A 252 -8.98 -17.10 15.40
N HIS A 253 -8.21 -17.70 14.48
CA HIS A 253 -6.76 -17.66 14.46
C HIS A 253 -6.28 -16.94 13.21
N ARG A 254 -5.33 -16.02 13.35
CA ARG A 254 -4.64 -15.38 12.23
C ARG A 254 -3.15 -15.36 12.48
N SER A 255 -2.39 -15.88 11.54
CA SER A 255 -0.93 -15.88 11.56
C SER A 255 -0.40 -15.16 10.35
N TYR A 256 0.68 -14.42 10.52
CA TYR A 256 1.37 -13.74 9.45
C TYR A 256 2.88 -13.74 9.70
N VAL A 257 3.64 -14.02 8.64
CA VAL A 257 5.10 -13.93 8.62
C VAL A 257 5.53 -13.26 7.32
N ASN A 258 6.35 -12.22 7.44
CA ASN A 258 7.02 -11.57 6.32
C ASN A 258 8.52 -11.54 6.60
N PHE A 259 9.29 -12.16 5.73
CA PHE A 259 10.73 -12.26 5.84
C PHE A 259 11.38 -11.94 4.50
N GLY A 260 12.46 -11.17 4.52
CA GLY A 260 13.19 -10.88 3.31
C GLY A 260 14.59 -10.33 3.55
N GLN A 261 15.41 -10.39 2.51
CA GLN A 261 16.78 -9.91 2.54
C GLN A 261 17.21 -9.42 1.16
N THR A 262 17.98 -8.34 1.16
CA THR A 262 18.70 -7.87 -0.03
C THR A 262 20.20 -7.89 0.27
N PHE A 263 20.96 -8.67 -0.49
CA PHE A 263 22.40 -8.78 -0.37
C PHE A 263 23.13 -7.63 -1.09
N LYS A 264 24.37 -7.39 -0.71
CA LYS A 264 25.23 -6.37 -1.35
C LYS A 264 25.45 -6.61 -2.84
N ASN A 265 25.39 -7.87 -3.29
CA ASN A 265 25.51 -8.23 -4.72
C ASN A 265 24.22 -7.97 -5.52
N GLY A 266 23.17 -7.44 -4.89
CA GLY A 266 21.88 -7.15 -5.51
C GLY A 266 20.90 -8.31 -5.54
N PHE A 267 21.27 -9.52 -5.11
CA PHE A 267 20.31 -10.60 -4.94
C PHE A 267 19.33 -10.24 -3.82
N SER A 268 18.04 -10.43 -4.07
CA SER A 268 16.97 -10.10 -3.13
C SER A 268 15.92 -11.19 -3.13
N TYR A 269 15.41 -11.53 -1.95
CA TYR A 269 14.25 -12.41 -1.81
C TYR A 269 13.33 -11.91 -0.71
N GLU A 270 12.06 -12.25 -0.82
CA GLU A 270 10.99 -11.93 0.11
C GLU A 270 9.98 -13.05 0.15
N ILE A 271 9.54 -13.42 1.35
CA ILE A 271 8.53 -14.44 1.60
C ILE A 271 7.49 -13.84 2.53
N ASN A 272 6.24 -13.84 2.08
CA ASN A 272 5.06 -13.50 2.88
C ASN A 272 4.21 -14.74 3.00
N ALA A 273 3.85 -15.13 4.22
CA ALA A 273 2.94 -16.24 4.46
C ALA A 273 1.90 -15.82 5.49
N PHE A 274 0.66 -16.24 5.29
CA PHE A 274 -0.42 -15.98 6.23
C PHE A 274 -1.43 -17.11 6.26
N GLN A 275 -2.14 -17.20 7.37
CA GLN A 275 -3.19 -18.17 7.62
C GLN A 275 -4.33 -17.49 8.38
N ASN A 276 -5.56 -17.83 8.00
CA ASN A 276 -6.78 -17.44 8.70
C ASN A 276 -7.62 -18.68 8.97
N TYR A 277 -8.11 -18.81 10.18
CA TYR A 277 -9.05 -19.85 10.59
C TYR A 277 -10.13 -19.25 11.46
N SER A 278 -11.37 -19.69 11.33
CA SER A 278 -12.46 -19.38 12.25
C SER A 278 -13.55 -20.44 12.14
N ASP A 279 -14.15 -20.81 13.27
CA ASP A 279 -15.37 -21.63 13.30
C ASP A 279 -16.59 -20.83 12.85
N ASN A 280 -16.53 -19.48 12.93
CA ASN A 280 -17.64 -18.57 12.61
C ASN A 280 -18.96 -18.96 13.30
N ASP A 281 -18.90 -19.56 14.48
CA ASP A 281 -20.01 -20.17 15.23
C ASP A 281 -20.82 -19.15 16.06
N TYR A 282 -20.90 -17.90 15.57
CA TYR A 282 -21.65 -16.83 16.21
C TYR A 282 -23.17 -17.05 16.14
N HIS A 283 -23.90 -16.37 17.05
CA HIS A 283 -25.35 -16.46 17.10
C HIS A 283 -26.01 -15.50 16.09
N VAL A 284 -27.11 -15.94 15.52
CA VAL A 284 -28.00 -15.16 14.66
C VAL A 284 -29.44 -15.33 15.09
N ASP A 285 -30.30 -14.36 14.82
CA ASP A 285 -31.73 -14.48 15.03
C ASP A 285 -32.37 -14.91 13.70
N ALA A 286 -32.85 -16.12 13.62
CA ALA A 286 -33.35 -16.75 12.41
C ALA A 286 -34.67 -17.49 12.58
N PRO A 287 -35.54 -17.54 11.55
CA PRO A 287 -36.70 -18.40 11.60
C PRO A 287 -36.29 -19.86 11.43
N VAL A 288 -36.81 -20.72 12.29
CA VAL A 288 -36.54 -22.17 12.26
C VAL A 288 -37.58 -22.84 11.38
N LYS A 289 -37.13 -23.77 10.51
CA LYS A 289 -38.02 -24.64 9.75
C LYS A 289 -38.54 -25.73 10.63
N ASP A 290 -39.86 -25.89 10.67
CA ASP A 290 -40.55 -27.05 11.22
C ASP A 290 -40.66 -28.11 10.11
N PHE A 291 -40.06 -29.27 10.35
CA PHE A 291 -40.08 -30.36 9.37
C PHE A 291 -41.42 -31.14 9.29
N GLU A 292 -42.27 -31.06 10.33
CA GLU A 292 -43.56 -31.69 10.32
C GLU A 292 -44.56 -30.92 9.41
N THR A 293 -44.53 -29.60 9.54
CA THR A 293 -45.43 -28.73 8.77
C THR A 293 -44.79 -28.18 7.47
N GLY A 294 -43.48 -28.31 7.34
CA GLY A 294 -42.71 -27.73 6.23
C GLY A 294 -42.66 -26.21 6.24
N SER A 295 -43.16 -25.55 7.27
CA SER A 295 -43.31 -24.10 7.37
C SER A 295 -42.19 -23.41 8.14
N PHE A 296 -42.09 -22.08 7.93
CA PHE A 296 -41.25 -21.18 8.69
C PHE A 296 -42.14 -20.18 9.44
N ASN A 297 -41.97 -20.03 10.75
CA ASN A 297 -42.52 -18.87 11.42
C ASN A 297 -41.60 -17.65 11.24
N GLU A 298 -41.82 -16.88 10.21
CA GLU A 298 -40.97 -15.70 9.91
C GLU A 298 -41.14 -14.57 10.96
N SER A 299 -42.22 -14.52 11.69
CA SER A 299 -42.49 -13.56 12.76
C SER A 299 -41.80 -13.93 14.09
N GLU A 300 -41.45 -15.20 14.27
CA GLU A 300 -40.81 -15.70 15.47
C GLU A 300 -39.40 -16.16 15.18
N LYS A 301 -38.42 -15.28 15.43
CA LYS A 301 -37.02 -15.58 15.26
C LYS A 301 -36.44 -16.13 16.55
N VAL A 302 -35.69 -17.21 16.42
CA VAL A 302 -35.00 -17.87 17.53
C VAL A 302 -33.51 -17.52 17.44
N ARG A 303 -32.88 -17.23 18.57
CA ARG A 303 -31.44 -17.03 18.66
C ARG A 303 -30.73 -18.37 18.58
N VAL A 304 -30.10 -18.65 17.47
CA VAL A 304 -29.43 -19.90 17.12
C VAL A 304 -27.97 -19.71 16.81
N LYS A 305 -27.17 -20.75 17.05
CA LYS A 305 -25.74 -20.77 16.77
C LYS A 305 -25.49 -21.32 15.37
N ARG A 306 -24.54 -20.72 14.65
CA ARG A 306 -24.04 -21.28 13.37
C ARG A 306 -23.24 -22.54 13.67
N PHE A 307 -23.34 -23.57 12.82
CA PHE A 307 -22.69 -24.86 13.03
C PHE A 307 -22.01 -25.45 11.78
N ASN A 308 -22.17 -24.82 10.60
CA ASN A 308 -21.56 -25.22 9.33
C ASN A 308 -21.02 -23.98 8.60
N ASP A 309 -20.11 -23.23 9.24
CA ASP A 309 -19.56 -21.98 8.69
C ASP A 309 -18.04 -21.85 8.90
N THR A 310 -17.37 -22.97 9.15
CA THR A 310 -15.92 -23.01 9.33
C THR A 310 -15.21 -22.48 8.10
N TYR A 311 -14.19 -21.69 8.34
CA TYR A 311 -13.33 -21.14 7.30
C TYR A 311 -11.85 -21.40 7.62
N HIS A 312 -11.12 -21.87 6.62
CA HIS A 312 -9.67 -22.01 6.67
C HIS A 312 -9.06 -21.51 5.37
N ASN A 313 -8.06 -20.65 5.50
CA ASN A 313 -7.32 -20.11 4.36
C ASN A 313 -5.84 -19.99 4.72
N GLU A 314 -5.00 -20.30 3.78
CA GLU A 314 -3.56 -20.14 3.88
C GLU A 314 -2.97 -19.67 2.55
N ALA A 315 -1.94 -18.84 2.60
CA ALA A 315 -1.26 -18.39 1.40
C ALA A 315 0.23 -18.12 1.67
N ILE A 316 1.02 -18.31 0.61
CA ILE A 316 2.41 -17.94 0.55
C ILE A 316 2.67 -17.14 -0.73
N VAL A 317 3.36 -16.01 -0.59
CA VAL A 317 3.86 -15.19 -1.68
C VAL A 317 5.36 -15.10 -1.54
N ALA A 318 6.09 -15.74 -2.43
CA ALA A 318 7.54 -15.74 -2.45
C ALA A 318 8.03 -14.98 -3.69
N LYS A 319 9.04 -14.14 -3.54
CA LYS A 319 9.71 -13.44 -4.64
C LYS A 319 11.22 -13.57 -4.47
N ALA A 320 11.92 -13.81 -5.58
CA ALA A 320 13.37 -13.80 -5.59
C ALA A 320 13.90 -13.22 -6.91
N GLY A 321 15.03 -12.53 -6.85
CA GLY A 321 15.58 -11.91 -8.05
C GLY A 321 16.78 -11.01 -7.80
N ILE A 322 16.96 -10.06 -8.69
CA ILE A 322 18.14 -9.20 -8.71
C ILE A 322 17.67 -7.74 -8.82
N VAL A 323 18.35 -6.87 -8.08
CA VAL A 323 18.11 -5.42 -8.10
C VAL A 323 19.43 -4.65 -8.30
N ASP A 324 19.32 -3.40 -8.78
CA ASP A 324 20.44 -2.45 -8.95
C ASP A 324 21.59 -2.96 -9.83
N LYS A 325 21.25 -3.58 -10.96
CA LYS A 325 22.23 -3.96 -11.99
C LYS A 325 22.21 -3.00 -13.17
N SER A 326 23.34 -2.96 -13.90
CA SER A 326 23.43 -2.12 -15.11
C SER A 326 22.38 -2.48 -16.14
N TRP A 327 21.97 -3.74 -16.23
CA TRP A 327 21.00 -4.28 -17.19
C TRP A 327 19.57 -4.39 -16.61
N ALA A 328 19.37 -4.28 -15.31
CA ALA A 328 18.06 -4.32 -14.66
C ALA A 328 18.07 -3.49 -13.37
N ASP A 329 17.19 -2.51 -13.25
CA ASP A 329 16.97 -1.86 -11.96
C ASP A 329 16.25 -2.83 -11.00
N ARG A 330 15.38 -3.68 -11.56
CA ARG A 330 14.70 -4.78 -10.86
C ARG A 330 14.34 -5.91 -11.83
N LEU A 331 14.67 -7.12 -11.48
CA LEU A 331 14.17 -8.35 -12.07
C LEU A 331 13.78 -9.30 -10.93
N MET A 332 12.50 -9.59 -10.80
CA MET A 332 11.98 -10.49 -9.76
C MET A 332 11.11 -11.57 -10.39
N PHE A 333 11.31 -12.79 -9.93
CA PHE A 333 10.40 -13.90 -10.16
C PHE A 333 9.60 -14.12 -8.89
N GLY A 334 8.30 -14.23 -9.04
CA GLY A 334 7.34 -14.41 -7.96
C GLY A 334 6.61 -15.74 -8.09
N PHE A 335 6.16 -16.23 -6.96
CA PHE A 335 5.33 -17.41 -6.85
C PHE A 335 4.30 -17.18 -5.74
N THR A 336 3.01 -17.25 -6.08
CA THR A 336 1.93 -17.19 -5.12
C THR A 336 1.18 -18.52 -5.12
N TYR A 337 1.02 -19.10 -3.94
CA TYR A 337 0.14 -20.23 -3.70
C TYR A 337 -0.86 -19.85 -2.63
N SER A 338 -2.11 -20.24 -2.81
CA SER A 338 -3.14 -20.10 -1.77
C SER A 338 -4.10 -21.29 -1.80
N HIS A 339 -4.60 -21.64 -0.65
CA HIS A 339 -5.62 -22.66 -0.44
C HIS A 339 -6.72 -22.13 0.45
N MET A 340 -7.95 -22.57 0.24
CA MET A 340 -9.06 -22.27 1.11
C MET A 340 -10.04 -23.45 1.23
N TYR A 341 -10.64 -23.59 2.39
CA TYR A 341 -11.79 -24.42 2.71
C TYR A 341 -12.86 -23.57 3.37
N LYS A 342 -14.11 -23.75 2.99
CA LYS A 342 -15.24 -23.00 3.55
C LYS A 342 -16.48 -23.88 3.63
N ASP A 343 -17.00 -24.06 4.83
CA ASP A 343 -18.35 -24.55 5.05
C ASP A 343 -19.36 -23.44 4.71
N ILE A 344 -20.53 -23.82 4.23
CA ILE A 344 -21.56 -22.88 3.79
C ILE A 344 -22.83 -23.12 4.59
N GLN A 345 -23.06 -22.27 5.60
CA GLN A 345 -24.19 -22.41 6.52
C GLN A 345 -25.53 -22.03 5.90
N THR A 346 -25.55 -21.01 5.04
CA THR A 346 -26.80 -20.45 4.52
C THR A 346 -26.74 -20.19 3.03
N GLY A 347 -27.90 -20.24 2.37
CA GLY A 347 -28.12 -19.70 1.04
C GLY A 347 -28.20 -18.17 1.07
N VAL A 348 -28.72 -17.59 -0.04
CA VAL A 348 -28.95 -16.13 -0.16
C VAL A 348 -29.91 -15.62 0.93
N ARG A 349 -30.88 -16.44 1.32
CA ARG A 349 -31.82 -16.16 2.40
C ARG A 349 -31.37 -16.90 3.66
N GLN A 350 -31.31 -16.20 4.79
CA GLN A 350 -30.91 -16.76 6.07
C GLN A 350 -31.73 -17.97 6.52
N LYS A 351 -33.01 -18.07 6.11
CA LYS A 351 -33.87 -19.20 6.39
C LYS A 351 -33.47 -20.51 5.70
N THR A 352 -32.66 -20.43 4.64
CA THR A 352 -32.15 -21.62 3.95
C THR A 352 -30.85 -22.07 4.60
N VAL A 353 -30.90 -23.18 5.30
CA VAL A 353 -29.80 -23.71 6.12
C VAL A 353 -29.15 -24.88 5.39
N PHE A 354 -27.83 -24.94 5.44
CA PHE A 354 -27.05 -26.07 4.94
C PHE A 354 -26.20 -26.63 6.09
N GLY A 355 -26.14 -27.94 6.18
CA GLY A 355 -25.38 -28.62 7.23
C GLY A 355 -24.14 -29.35 6.75
N GLU A 356 -24.03 -29.63 5.45
CA GLU A 356 -22.90 -30.36 4.86
C GLU A 356 -22.32 -29.68 3.63
N LYS A 357 -22.98 -28.66 3.11
CA LYS A 357 -22.50 -27.94 1.93
C LYS A 357 -21.20 -27.21 2.19
N HIS A 358 -20.21 -27.41 1.32
CA HIS A 358 -18.91 -26.78 1.47
C HIS A 358 -18.25 -26.47 0.13
N ARG A 359 -17.18 -25.68 0.18
CA ARG A 359 -16.35 -25.29 -0.97
C ARG A 359 -14.89 -25.34 -0.57
N PHE A 360 -14.05 -25.77 -1.47
CA PHE A 360 -12.60 -25.65 -1.31
C PHE A 360 -11.94 -25.28 -2.63
N GLY A 361 -10.74 -24.74 -2.56
CA GLY A 361 -10.03 -24.32 -3.75
C GLY A 361 -8.58 -23.95 -3.46
N HIS A 362 -7.81 -23.86 -4.56
CA HIS A 362 -6.43 -23.41 -4.51
C HIS A 362 -6.11 -22.55 -5.72
N SER A 363 -5.09 -21.73 -5.59
CA SER A 363 -4.56 -20.91 -6.67
C SER A 363 -3.04 -21.02 -6.70
N LEU A 364 -2.48 -21.06 -7.92
CA LEU A 364 -1.06 -21.08 -8.19
C LEU A 364 -0.75 -20.00 -9.20
N MET A 365 0.14 -19.05 -8.85
CA MET A 365 0.47 -17.93 -9.72
C MET A 365 1.97 -17.62 -9.74
N PRO A 366 2.75 -18.21 -10.69
CA PRO A 366 4.05 -17.68 -11.04
C PRO A 366 3.92 -16.30 -11.69
N SER A 367 4.87 -15.42 -11.40
CA SER A 367 4.92 -14.06 -11.91
C SER A 367 6.35 -13.61 -12.19
N MET A 368 6.48 -12.59 -13.03
CA MET A 368 7.73 -11.92 -13.34
C MET A 368 7.54 -10.41 -13.36
N GLU A 369 8.50 -9.70 -12.78
CA GLU A 369 8.59 -8.24 -12.82
C GLU A 369 9.97 -7.85 -13.35
N TYR A 370 10.03 -7.03 -14.39
CA TYR A 370 11.26 -6.42 -14.87
C TYR A 370 11.09 -4.92 -15.00
N SER A 371 12.07 -4.16 -14.54
CA SER A 371 12.12 -2.73 -14.79
C SER A 371 13.54 -2.24 -15.04
N LYS A 372 13.66 -1.31 -15.98
CA LYS A 372 14.93 -0.68 -16.32
C LYS A 372 14.70 0.75 -16.78
N ARG A 373 15.37 1.70 -16.11
CA ARG A 373 15.47 3.09 -16.55
C ARG A 373 16.66 3.24 -17.50
N ASN A 374 16.48 4.07 -18.53
CA ASN A 374 17.49 4.28 -19.56
C ASN A 374 17.95 2.95 -20.20
N LEU A 375 16.99 2.13 -20.63
CA LEU A 375 17.20 0.74 -21.09
C LEU A 375 18.30 0.60 -22.15
N ILE A 376 18.19 1.30 -23.26
CA ILE A 376 19.14 1.29 -24.38
C ILE A 376 19.68 2.71 -24.61
N ILE A 377 18.78 3.68 -24.54
CA ILE A 377 19.09 5.10 -24.72
C ILE A 377 18.62 5.89 -23.50
N LYS A 378 19.27 7.03 -23.25
CA LYS A 378 18.90 7.92 -22.15
C LYS A 378 17.46 8.43 -22.33
N GLY A 379 16.66 8.28 -21.29
CA GLY A 379 15.26 8.69 -21.28
C GLY A 379 14.27 7.60 -21.67
N LEU A 380 14.72 6.42 -22.14
CA LEU A 380 13.85 5.28 -22.42
C LEU A 380 13.77 4.36 -21.19
N ASP A 381 12.62 4.31 -20.55
CA ASP A 381 12.35 3.45 -19.40
C ASP A 381 11.41 2.31 -19.82
N MET A 382 11.62 1.13 -19.27
CA MET A 382 10.82 -0.08 -19.53
C MET A 382 10.33 -0.67 -18.22
N VAL A 383 9.05 -1.07 -18.21
CA VAL A 383 8.44 -1.91 -17.17
C VAL A 383 7.72 -3.07 -17.86
N LEU A 384 8.00 -4.28 -17.44
CA LEU A 384 7.36 -5.50 -17.90
C LEU A 384 6.87 -6.27 -16.68
N THR A 385 5.59 -6.65 -16.69
CA THR A 385 5.03 -7.60 -15.74
C THR A 385 4.35 -8.73 -16.50
N ALA A 386 4.45 -9.94 -15.99
CA ALA A 386 3.74 -11.09 -16.53
C ALA A 386 3.37 -12.04 -15.38
N ASN A 387 2.20 -12.65 -15.48
CA ASN A 387 1.80 -13.74 -14.61
C ASN A 387 0.94 -14.77 -15.35
N TYR A 388 1.00 -15.97 -14.84
CA TYR A 388 0.04 -17.02 -15.16
C TYR A 388 -0.62 -17.45 -13.87
N ASN A 389 -1.94 -17.50 -13.84
CA ASN A 389 -2.68 -17.91 -12.66
C ASN A 389 -3.60 -19.08 -12.99
N ARG A 390 -3.36 -20.21 -12.36
CA ARG A 390 -4.24 -21.36 -12.34
C ARG A 390 -4.98 -21.43 -11.03
N ASN A 391 -6.30 -21.30 -11.10
CA ASN A 391 -7.20 -21.34 -9.95
C ASN A 391 -8.21 -22.48 -10.12
N ALA A 392 -8.34 -23.32 -9.10
CA ALA A 392 -9.34 -24.38 -9.05
C ALA A 392 -10.26 -24.17 -7.87
N THR A 393 -11.57 -24.28 -8.11
CA THR A 393 -12.60 -24.22 -7.06
C THR A 393 -13.56 -25.38 -7.19
N THR A 394 -13.74 -26.13 -6.12
CA THR A 394 -14.67 -27.26 -6.04
C THR A 394 -15.82 -26.91 -5.10
N ASN A 395 -17.05 -27.06 -5.60
CA ASN A 395 -18.26 -26.92 -4.81
C ASN A 395 -18.88 -28.31 -4.57
N VAL A 396 -19.23 -28.58 -3.31
CA VAL A 396 -19.80 -29.84 -2.88
C VAL A 396 -21.14 -29.59 -2.21
N ASP A 397 -22.18 -30.22 -2.73
CA ASP A 397 -23.54 -30.26 -2.21
C ASP A 397 -24.15 -31.65 -2.55
N THR A 398 -23.79 -32.64 -1.74
CA THR A 398 -24.17 -34.05 -1.94
C THR A 398 -24.87 -34.64 -0.73
N ALA A 399 -25.26 -33.77 0.22
CA ALA A 399 -25.95 -34.18 1.44
C ALA A 399 -27.23 -34.97 1.14
N ARG A 400 -27.54 -35.91 1.98
CA ARG A 400 -28.78 -36.73 1.93
C ARG A 400 -29.84 -36.22 2.88
N TYR A 401 -29.54 -35.19 3.65
CA TYR A 401 -30.41 -34.56 4.63
C TYR A 401 -30.50 -33.07 4.39
N GLU A 402 -31.66 -32.47 4.65
CA GLU A 402 -31.79 -31.05 4.88
C GLU A 402 -31.69 -30.76 6.38
N TYR A 403 -31.26 -29.56 6.72
CA TYR A 403 -31.03 -29.11 8.08
C TYR A 403 -31.86 -27.89 8.41
N ASN A 404 -32.24 -27.75 9.68
CA ASN A 404 -32.76 -26.49 10.20
C ASN A 404 -31.72 -25.81 11.13
N TRP A 405 -32.05 -24.64 11.64
CA TRP A 405 -31.16 -23.89 12.51
C TRP A 405 -30.89 -24.54 13.88
N LEU A 406 -31.67 -25.50 14.32
CA LEU A 406 -31.44 -26.27 15.54
C LEU A 406 -30.51 -27.48 15.32
N GLY A 407 -30.04 -27.67 14.06
CA GLY A 407 -29.24 -28.84 13.68
C GLY A 407 -30.05 -30.12 13.51
N GLU A 408 -31.37 -30.02 13.58
CA GLU A 408 -32.24 -31.14 13.24
C GLU A 408 -32.17 -31.43 11.75
N LYS A 409 -32.28 -32.69 11.37
CA LYS A 409 -32.16 -33.16 9.99
C LYS A 409 -33.35 -33.96 9.54
N HIS A 410 -33.74 -33.77 8.29
CA HIS A 410 -34.80 -34.49 7.62
C HIS A 410 -34.26 -35.10 6.30
N PRO A 411 -34.59 -36.39 6.00
CA PRO A 411 -34.12 -37.01 4.76
C PRO A 411 -34.59 -36.25 3.50
N LEU A 412 -33.71 -36.09 2.54
CA LEU A 412 -34.04 -35.56 1.25
C LEU A 412 -34.46 -36.68 0.24
N ASN A 413 -35.40 -36.41 -0.60
CA ASN A 413 -35.79 -37.33 -1.70
C ASN A 413 -34.69 -37.49 -2.75
N SER A 414 -33.84 -36.49 -2.92
CA SER A 414 -32.66 -36.53 -3.78
C SER A 414 -31.50 -35.84 -3.07
N PRO A 415 -30.25 -36.30 -3.29
CA PRO A 415 -29.09 -35.65 -2.67
C PRO A 415 -28.94 -34.18 -3.09
N GLY A 416 -28.40 -33.36 -2.17
CA GLY A 416 -28.12 -31.94 -2.36
C GLY A 416 -29.09 -31.03 -1.59
N GLU A 417 -28.55 -30.22 -0.66
CA GLU A 417 -29.34 -29.31 0.20
C GLU A 417 -29.94 -28.14 -0.61
N GLN A 418 -29.24 -27.70 -1.62
CA GLN A 418 -29.74 -26.71 -2.59
C GLN A 418 -29.91 -27.33 -4.00
N SER A 419 -28.89 -28.05 -4.43
CA SER A 419 -28.86 -28.73 -5.71
C SER A 419 -27.78 -29.80 -5.70
N ARG A 420 -28.06 -31.02 -6.14
CA ARG A 420 -27.01 -32.05 -6.21
C ARG A 420 -25.85 -31.54 -7.06
N GLN A 421 -24.72 -31.28 -6.39
CA GLN A 421 -23.56 -30.70 -7.05
C GLN A 421 -22.25 -31.30 -6.45
N TYR A 422 -21.40 -31.76 -7.32
CA TYR A 422 -19.98 -31.98 -7.04
C TYR A 422 -19.25 -31.56 -8.30
N SER A 423 -18.84 -30.28 -8.33
CA SER A 423 -18.32 -29.69 -9.55
C SER A 423 -17.03 -28.94 -9.25
N ARG A 424 -16.12 -29.01 -10.20
CA ARG A 424 -14.86 -28.29 -10.17
C ARG A 424 -14.79 -27.31 -11.33
N ALA A 425 -14.42 -26.08 -11.03
CA ALA A 425 -14.10 -25.05 -12.01
C ALA A 425 -12.60 -24.79 -11.99
N ASP A 426 -11.93 -25.08 -13.08
CA ASP A 426 -10.52 -24.76 -13.33
C ASP A 426 -10.47 -23.48 -14.18
N ASN A 427 -9.73 -22.47 -13.74
CA ASN A 427 -9.55 -21.22 -14.46
C ASN A 427 -8.06 -21.01 -14.72
N ASP A 428 -7.72 -20.74 -15.96
CA ASP A 428 -6.38 -20.41 -16.41
C ASP A 428 -6.37 -18.97 -16.94
N ASN A 429 -5.51 -18.12 -16.35
CA ASN A 429 -5.40 -16.72 -16.70
C ASN A 429 -3.96 -16.36 -17.03
N TRP A 430 -3.74 -15.77 -18.18
CA TRP A 430 -2.47 -15.20 -18.61
C TRP A 430 -2.60 -13.69 -18.63
N ASN A 431 -1.72 -12.97 -17.96
CA ASN A 431 -1.68 -11.52 -17.99
C ASN A 431 -0.25 -11.06 -18.21
N GLY A 432 -0.10 -10.02 -19.02
CA GLY A 432 1.18 -9.38 -19.27
C GLY A 432 1.00 -7.91 -19.58
N THR A 433 1.90 -7.08 -19.10
CA THR A 433 1.91 -5.64 -19.39
C THR A 433 3.33 -5.20 -19.72
N LEU A 434 3.51 -4.60 -20.88
CA LEU A 434 4.73 -3.94 -21.30
C LEU A 434 4.48 -2.44 -21.41
N THR A 435 5.20 -1.65 -20.64
CA THR A 435 5.18 -0.19 -20.71
C THR A 435 6.55 0.32 -21.10
N LEU A 436 6.62 1.13 -22.15
CA LEU A 436 7.81 1.85 -22.58
C LEU A 436 7.53 3.34 -22.46
N ASN A 437 8.36 4.06 -21.72
CA ASN A 437 8.28 5.50 -21.55
C ASN A 437 9.52 6.15 -22.12
N TYR A 438 9.37 6.98 -23.13
CA TYR A 438 10.47 7.71 -23.72
C TYR A 438 10.35 9.21 -23.50
N ARG A 439 11.29 9.77 -22.76
CA ARG A 439 11.37 11.19 -22.44
C ARG A 439 12.24 11.91 -23.47
N ILE A 440 11.58 12.78 -24.27
CA ILE A 440 12.22 13.54 -25.34
C ILE A 440 12.44 14.97 -24.83
N ALA A 441 13.70 15.44 -24.93
CA ALA A 441 14.10 16.83 -24.62
C ALA A 441 13.59 17.37 -23.25
N ARG A 442 13.34 16.51 -22.27
CA ARG A 442 12.82 16.81 -20.92
C ARG A 442 11.39 17.37 -20.84
N VAL A 443 10.77 17.71 -21.95
CA VAL A 443 9.44 18.36 -22.00
C VAL A 443 8.36 17.49 -22.63
N HIS A 444 8.73 16.47 -23.40
CA HIS A 444 7.77 15.55 -24.02
C HIS A 444 7.99 14.13 -23.49
N MET A 445 6.92 13.43 -23.26
CA MET A 445 6.92 12.01 -22.91
C MET A 445 6.07 11.25 -23.92
N LEU A 446 6.66 10.22 -24.50
CA LEU A 446 5.96 9.25 -25.33
C LEU A 446 5.83 7.95 -24.53
N THR A 447 4.60 7.49 -24.34
CA THR A 447 4.32 6.22 -23.66
C THR A 447 3.72 5.24 -24.63
N PHE A 448 4.30 4.05 -24.71
CA PHE A 448 3.73 2.88 -25.35
C PHE A 448 3.37 1.87 -24.28
N ASN A 449 2.12 1.40 -24.32
CA ASN A 449 1.65 0.35 -23.43
C ASN A 449 1.00 -0.78 -24.21
N HIS A 450 1.40 -2.00 -23.90
CA HIS A 450 0.79 -3.23 -24.46
C HIS A 450 0.33 -4.12 -23.32
N VAL A 451 -0.93 -4.54 -23.38
CA VAL A 451 -1.56 -5.41 -22.39
C VAL A 451 -2.00 -6.69 -23.09
N LEU A 452 -1.58 -7.82 -22.54
CA LEU A 452 -2.03 -9.15 -22.91
C LEU A 452 -2.87 -9.71 -21.79
N SER A 453 -4.09 -10.17 -22.09
CA SER A 453 -4.92 -10.93 -21.16
C SER A 453 -5.60 -12.06 -21.91
N ALA A 454 -5.51 -13.27 -21.37
CA ALA A 454 -6.19 -14.45 -21.90
C ALA A 454 -6.79 -15.23 -20.73
N PHE A 455 -8.00 -15.70 -20.91
CA PHE A 455 -8.76 -16.43 -19.90
C PHE A 455 -9.39 -17.67 -20.48
N GLN A 456 -9.23 -18.79 -19.80
CA GLN A 456 -9.92 -20.04 -20.08
C GLN A 456 -10.56 -20.56 -18.79
N ARG A 457 -11.75 -21.14 -18.91
CA ARG A 457 -12.46 -21.80 -17.80
C ARG A 457 -13.03 -23.11 -18.24
N ASP A 458 -12.69 -24.14 -17.50
CA ASP A 458 -13.22 -25.47 -17.66
C ASP A 458 -14.05 -25.86 -16.42
N ASN A 459 -15.25 -26.34 -16.64
CA ASN A 459 -16.12 -26.82 -15.58
C ASN A 459 -16.33 -28.32 -15.73
N THR A 460 -16.00 -29.08 -14.71
CA THR A 460 -16.15 -30.54 -14.70
C THR A 460 -17.11 -30.94 -13.59
N SER A 461 -18.09 -31.78 -13.94
CA SER A 461 -18.90 -32.49 -12.94
C SER A 461 -18.10 -33.71 -12.44
N LEU A 462 -17.97 -33.79 -11.11
CA LEU A 462 -17.37 -34.93 -10.43
C LEU A 462 -18.43 -35.88 -9.86
N LEU A 463 -19.71 -35.66 -10.17
CA LEU A 463 -20.77 -36.60 -9.84
C LEU A 463 -20.62 -37.85 -10.73
N ALA A 464 -20.58 -39.01 -10.10
CA ALA A 464 -20.62 -40.30 -10.78
C ALA A 464 -22.03 -40.55 -11.34
#